data_447392dbacb2da5a25337b7f9420a6cd
#
_entry.id   447392dbacb2da5a25337b7f9420a6cd
#
_cell.length_a   1.000
_cell.length_b   1.000
_cell.length_c   1.000
_cell.angle_alpha   90.00
_cell.angle_beta   90.00
_cell.angle_gamma   90.00
#
_symmetry.space_group_name_H-M   'P 1'
#
loop_
_entity.id
_entity.type
_entity.pdbx_description
1 polymer ?
#
loop_
_entity_poly.entity_id
_entity_poly.type
_entity_poly.pdbx_seq_one_letter_code
_entity_poly.pdbx_strand_id
1 'polypeptide(L)'
;MQNAPIVIMTAAMLTACSQQSTYQTVSGETMGTSYHIRFDYADHLSDTASIQAAIDERLQAINDSMSTYQENSTISRFNRLPAKTDLVIDDDFIQVLTDSQTVYQLSHRAFDPTVYPLVQLWGFGGQMSI
;
A
#
# COMPACT_ATOMS: atom_id res chain seq x y z
N MET A 1 39.95 7.88 -71.63
CA MET A 1 38.88 6.94 -71.18
C MET A 1 39.17 6.66 -69.69
N GLN A 2 38.50 7.37 -68.76
CA GLN A 2 38.77 7.31 -67.37
C GLN A 2 37.57 6.67 -66.67
N ASN A 3 37.75 5.44 -66.17
CA ASN A 3 36.72 4.72 -65.40
C ASN A 3 36.80 5.19 -63.94
N ALA A 4 35.77 5.87 -63.50
CA ALA A 4 35.58 6.21 -62.06
C ALA A 4 34.90 5.04 -61.34
N PRO A 5 35.39 4.59 -60.16
CA PRO A 5 34.72 3.58 -59.39
C PRO A 5 33.54 4.19 -58.63
N ILE A 6 32.35 3.57 -58.79
CA ILE A 6 31.18 3.88 -58.02
C ILE A 6 31.35 3.27 -56.63
N VAL A 7 31.52 4.13 -55.63
CA VAL A 7 31.55 3.75 -54.20
C VAL A 7 30.09 3.63 -53.76
N ILE A 8 29.60 2.39 -53.61
CA ILE A 8 28.29 2.09 -53.02
C ILE A 8 28.47 2.20 -51.50
N MET A 9 28.02 3.32 -50.93
CA MET A 9 27.97 3.55 -49.49
C MET A 9 26.76 2.85 -48.90
N THR A 10 26.95 1.64 -48.37
CA THR A 10 25.94 0.86 -47.68
C THR A 10 25.66 1.53 -46.33
N ALA A 11 24.55 2.27 -46.25
CA ALA A 11 24.03 2.80 -44.97
C ALA A 11 23.45 1.64 -44.15
N ALA A 12 24.19 1.15 -43.14
CA ALA A 12 23.69 0.23 -42.16
C ALA A 12 22.69 0.97 -41.29
N MET A 13 21.39 0.74 -41.47
CA MET A 13 20.37 1.20 -40.55
C MET A 13 20.50 0.40 -39.23
N LEU A 14 21.05 1.03 -38.22
CA LEU A 14 20.98 0.57 -36.83
C LEU A 14 19.52 0.77 -36.37
N THR A 15 18.69 -0.22 -36.54
CA THR A 15 17.41 -0.31 -35.83
C THR A 15 17.72 -0.59 -34.38
N ALA A 16 17.87 0.48 -33.59
CA ALA A 16 17.85 0.37 -32.13
C ALA A 16 16.45 -0.15 -31.73
N CYS A 17 16.36 -1.42 -31.32
CA CYS A 17 15.20 -1.93 -30.61
C CYS A 17 15.08 -1.12 -29.32
N SER A 18 14.27 -0.08 -29.32
CA SER A 18 13.75 0.51 -28.09
C SER A 18 12.79 -0.52 -27.50
N GLN A 19 13.29 -1.34 -26.58
CA GLN A 19 12.46 -2.19 -25.77
C GLN A 19 11.60 -1.25 -24.90
N GLN A 20 10.38 -1.03 -25.34
CA GLN A 20 9.42 -0.22 -24.60
C GLN A 20 9.20 -0.91 -23.27
N SER A 21 9.53 -0.23 -22.18
CA SER A 21 9.30 -0.75 -20.83
C SER A 21 7.80 -1.00 -20.67
N THR A 22 7.41 -2.25 -20.46
CA THR A 22 6.02 -2.64 -20.20
C THR A 22 5.58 -2.29 -18.77
N TYR A 23 6.52 -1.79 -17.96
CA TYR A 23 6.22 -1.43 -16.58
C TYR A 23 5.50 -0.09 -16.47
N GLN A 24 4.43 -0.10 -15.69
CA GLN A 24 3.71 1.08 -15.26
C GLN A 24 3.99 1.34 -13.76
N THR A 25 3.82 2.58 -13.34
CA THR A 25 3.99 2.96 -11.94
C THR A 25 2.79 3.79 -11.51
N VAL A 26 2.21 3.43 -10.37
CA VAL A 26 1.21 4.23 -9.65
C VAL A 26 1.78 4.63 -8.31
N SER A 27 1.41 5.81 -7.82
CA SER A 27 1.87 6.32 -6.54
C SER A 27 0.81 7.19 -5.90
N GLY A 28 0.84 7.26 -4.57
CA GLY A 28 -0.09 8.08 -3.80
C GLY A 28 0.38 8.22 -2.36
N GLU A 29 -0.48 8.82 -1.54
CA GLU A 29 -0.24 9.02 -0.12
C GLU A 29 -1.29 8.28 0.69
N THR A 30 -0.87 7.62 1.77
CA THR A 30 -1.74 6.94 2.71
C THR A 30 -1.06 6.79 4.07
N MET A 31 -1.80 6.74 5.15
CA MET A 31 -1.28 6.46 6.51
C MET A 31 -0.11 7.38 6.91
N GLY A 32 -0.10 8.65 6.46
CA GLY A 32 0.95 9.62 6.74
C GLY A 32 2.27 9.39 5.98
N THR A 33 2.27 8.55 4.96
CA THR A 33 3.42 8.24 4.10
C THR A 33 3.00 8.12 2.65
N SER A 34 3.96 7.90 1.74
CA SER A 34 3.69 7.67 0.32
C SER A 34 3.90 6.20 -0.05
N TYR A 35 3.24 5.77 -1.12
CA TYR A 35 3.47 4.47 -1.73
C TYR A 35 3.84 4.63 -3.21
N HIS A 36 4.61 3.67 -3.73
CA HIS A 36 4.99 3.56 -5.12
C HIS A 36 4.90 2.09 -5.54
N ILE A 37 4.02 1.80 -6.49
CA ILE A 37 3.77 0.44 -6.97
C ILE A 37 4.17 0.39 -8.43
N ARG A 38 5.11 -0.50 -8.76
CA ARG A 38 5.53 -0.78 -10.11
C ARG A 38 5.06 -2.17 -10.51
N PHE A 39 4.37 -2.26 -11.63
CA PHE A 39 3.83 -3.52 -12.14
C PHE A 39 4.08 -3.65 -13.64
N ASP A 40 4.10 -4.89 -14.13
CA ASP A 40 4.17 -5.17 -15.55
C ASP A 40 2.78 -4.94 -16.15
N TYR A 41 2.72 -4.10 -17.18
CA TYR A 41 1.49 -3.78 -17.87
C TYR A 41 1.31 -4.79 -19.02
N ALA A 42 0.53 -5.84 -18.76
CA ALA A 42 0.08 -6.74 -19.83
C ALA A 42 -1.14 -6.12 -20.55
N ASP A 43 -1.21 -6.28 -21.86
CA ASP A 43 -2.21 -5.67 -22.76
C ASP A 43 -3.70 -5.92 -22.43
N HIS A 44 -3.99 -6.64 -21.35
CA HIS A 44 -5.34 -7.05 -20.93
C HIS A 44 -5.77 -6.51 -19.57
N LEU A 45 -4.93 -5.69 -18.92
CA LEU A 45 -5.29 -5.06 -17.65
C LEU A 45 -6.09 -3.78 -17.90
N SER A 46 -6.92 -3.44 -16.90
CA SER A 46 -7.59 -2.14 -16.81
C SER A 46 -6.59 -1.01 -16.98
N ASP A 47 -7.05 0.16 -17.43
CA ASP A 47 -6.16 1.31 -17.54
C ASP A 47 -5.48 1.64 -16.19
N THR A 48 -4.34 2.32 -16.25
CA THR A 48 -3.56 2.67 -15.04
C THR A 48 -4.38 3.49 -14.04
N ALA A 49 -5.32 4.31 -14.51
CA ALA A 49 -6.18 5.12 -13.65
C ALA A 49 -7.16 4.25 -12.86
N SER A 50 -7.73 3.22 -13.48
CA SER A 50 -8.61 2.26 -12.79
C SER A 50 -7.84 1.46 -11.72
N ILE A 51 -6.60 1.07 -12.02
CA ILE A 51 -5.74 0.39 -11.05
C ILE A 51 -5.41 1.31 -9.87
N GLN A 52 -5.05 2.56 -10.15
CA GLN A 52 -4.80 3.57 -9.12
C GLN A 52 -6.02 3.75 -8.22
N ALA A 53 -7.21 3.93 -8.81
CA ALA A 53 -8.45 4.12 -8.06
C ALA A 53 -8.76 2.91 -7.16
N ALA A 54 -8.58 1.68 -7.66
CA ALA A 54 -8.80 0.47 -6.87
C ALA A 54 -7.80 0.34 -5.71
N ILE A 55 -6.55 0.74 -5.90
CA ILE A 55 -5.54 0.77 -4.84
C ILE A 55 -5.93 1.80 -3.77
N ASP A 56 -6.29 3.02 -4.17
CA ASP A 56 -6.66 4.09 -3.26
C ASP A 56 -7.91 3.71 -2.45
N GLU A 57 -8.93 3.13 -3.09
CA GLU A 57 -10.12 2.61 -2.43
C GLU A 57 -9.77 1.53 -1.40
N ARG A 58 -8.89 0.59 -1.76
CA ARG A 58 -8.47 -0.48 -0.84
C ARG A 58 -7.69 0.06 0.37
N LEU A 59 -6.79 0.99 0.14
CA LEU A 59 -6.02 1.64 1.20
C LEU A 59 -6.92 2.48 2.12
N GLN A 60 -7.93 3.14 1.56
CA GLN A 60 -8.93 3.87 2.34
C GLN A 60 -9.74 2.92 3.22
N ALA A 61 -10.22 1.79 2.70
CA ALA A 61 -10.95 0.78 3.47
C ALA A 61 -10.12 0.26 4.67
N ILE A 62 -8.83 0.00 4.46
CA ILE A 62 -7.92 -0.40 5.55
C ILE A 62 -7.78 0.73 6.60
N ASN A 63 -7.69 1.99 6.16
CA ASN A 63 -7.65 3.13 7.08
C ASN A 63 -8.93 3.25 7.90
N ASP A 64 -10.10 3.08 7.27
CA ASP A 64 -11.40 3.15 7.94
C ASP A 64 -11.57 2.02 8.96
N SER A 65 -10.92 0.89 8.75
CA SER A 65 -10.88 -0.22 9.71
C SER A 65 -9.86 0.01 10.82
N MET A 66 -8.59 0.30 10.50
CA MET A 66 -7.45 0.10 11.40
C MET A 66 -6.72 1.38 11.83
N SER A 67 -7.11 2.56 11.35
CA SER A 67 -6.42 3.80 11.73
C SER A 67 -6.75 4.23 13.15
N THR A 68 -5.74 4.29 14.02
CA THR A 68 -5.88 4.84 15.38
C THR A 68 -5.93 6.38 15.41
N TYR A 69 -5.68 7.04 14.27
CA TYR A 69 -5.76 8.50 14.11
C TYR A 69 -7.14 8.96 13.64
N GLN A 70 -7.93 8.08 13.04
CA GLN A 70 -9.31 8.38 12.62
C GLN A 70 -10.28 8.02 13.75
N GLU A 71 -11.02 8.99 14.24
CA GLU A 71 -11.96 8.79 15.35
C GLU A 71 -13.06 7.76 15.05
N ASN A 72 -13.49 7.70 13.80
CA ASN A 72 -14.59 6.84 13.36
C ASN A 72 -14.15 5.47 12.82
N SER A 73 -12.84 5.18 12.79
CA SER A 73 -12.35 3.88 12.38
C SER A 73 -12.86 2.76 13.29
N THR A 74 -12.92 1.55 12.78
CA THR A 74 -13.37 0.38 13.55
C THR A 74 -12.51 0.17 14.80
N ILE A 75 -11.17 0.26 14.69
CA ILE A 75 -10.26 0.11 15.82
C ILE A 75 -10.45 1.21 16.87
N SER A 76 -10.66 2.47 16.45
CA SER A 76 -10.86 3.58 17.36
C SER A 76 -12.20 3.48 18.10
N ARG A 77 -13.24 3.03 17.44
CA ARG A 77 -14.53 2.71 18.05
C ARG A 77 -14.39 1.56 19.04
N PHE A 78 -13.72 0.48 18.64
CA PHE A 78 -13.45 -0.67 19.51
C PHE A 78 -12.72 -0.27 20.80
N ASN A 79 -11.66 0.53 20.70
CA ASN A 79 -10.87 0.97 21.84
C ASN A 79 -11.65 1.85 22.85
N ARG A 80 -12.75 2.49 22.41
CA ARG A 80 -13.60 3.34 23.28
C ARG A 80 -14.83 2.63 23.83
N LEU A 81 -15.11 1.39 23.39
CA LEU A 81 -16.30 0.68 23.84
C LEU A 81 -16.20 0.30 25.33
N PRO A 82 -17.29 0.43 26.06
CA PRO A 82 -17.41 -0.18 27.39
C PRO A 82 -17.25 -1.70 27.30
N ALA A 83 -16.71 -2.31 28.33
CA ALA A 83 -16.59 -3.76 28.40
C ALA A 83 -17.97 -4.43 28.21
N LYS A 84 -17.99 -5.57 27.51
CA LYS A 84 -19.19 -6.37 27.21
C LYS A 84 -20.20 -5.67 26.29
N THR A 85 -19.72 -4.77 25.43
CA THR A 85 -20.52 -4.14 24.39
C THR A 85 -20.19 -4.78 23.04
N ASP A 86 -21.21 -5.13 22.26
CA ASP A 86 -21.01 -5.70 20.94
C ASP A 86 -20.66 -4.62 19.92
N LEU A 87 -19.73 -4.92 19.02
CA LEU A 87 -19.35 -4.12 17.86
C LEU A 87 -19.39 -4.99 16.62
N VAL A 88 -20.03 -4.50 15.58
CA VAL A 88 -19.88 -5.10 14.24
C VAL A 88 -18.54 -4.69 13.68
N ILE A 89 -17.72 -5.67 13.34
CA ILE A 89 -16.38 -5.49 12.78
C ILE A 89 -16.32 -6.02 11.36
N ASP A 90 -15.43 -5.48 10.57
CA ASP A 90 -15.17 -5.88 9.18
C ASP A 90 -14.13 -7.02 9.10
N ASP A 91 -14.01 -7.60 7.91
CA ASP A 91 -13.10 -8.72 7.67
C ASP A 91 -11.63 -8.34 7.86
N ASP A 92 -11.23 -7.11 7.53
CA ASP A 92 -9.87 -6.62 7.74
C ASP A 92 -9.53 -6.57 9.22
N PHE A 93 -10.47 -6.12 10.04
CA PHE A 93 -10.31 -6.10 11.50
C PHE A 93 -10.16 -7.53 12.06
N ILE A 94 -10.99 -8.47 11.59
CA ILE A 94 -10.91 -9.88 12.00
C ILE A 94 -9.55 -10.46 11.63
N GLN A 95 -9.08 -10.21 10.41
CA GLN A 95 -7.79 -10.71 9.93
C GLN A 95 -6.63 -10.20 10.79
N VAL A 96 -6.58 -8.89 11.04
CA VAL A 96 -5.52 -8.28 11.86
C VAL A 96 -5.54 -8.79 13.30
N LEU A 97 -6.73 -8.98 13.90
CA LEU A 97 -6.82 -9.57 15.24
C LEU A 97 -6.32 -11.01 15.28
N THR A 98 -6.66 -11.80 14.27
CA THR A 98 -6.24 -13.20 14.17
C THR A 98 -4.71 -13.30 14.03
N ASP A 99 -4.13 -12.49 13.15
CA ASP A 99 -2.68 -12.44 12.95
C ASP A 99 -1.98 -11.94 14.22
N SER A 100 -2.53 -10.91 14.86
CA SER A 100 -2.02 -10.38 16.12
C SER A 100 -2.00 -11.44 17.23
N GLN A 101 -3.05 -12.24 17.35
CA GLN A 101 -3.11 -13.35 18.30
C GLN A 101 -2.04 -14.40 18.00
N THR A 102 -1.82 -14.71 16.72
CA THR A 102 -0.78 -15.65 16.30
C THR A 102 0.61 -15.12 16.69
N VAL A 103 0.90 -13.86 16.38
CA VAL A 103 2.20 -13.24 16.74
C VAL A 103 2.38 -13.14 18.25
N TYR A 104 1.33 -12.82 19.01
CA TYR A 104 1.36 -12.82 20.47
C TYR A 104 1.81 -14.19 21.02
N GLN A 105 1.25 -15.29 20.49
CA GLN A 105 1.63 -16.64 20.91
C GLN A 105 3.07 -17.00 20.50
N LEU A 106 3.43 -16.77 19.21
CA LEU A 106 4.76 -17.08 18.67
C LEU A 106 5.87 -16.29 19.34
N SER A 107 5.62 -15.06 19.74
CA SER A 107 6.57 -14.20 20.44
C SER A 107 6.68 -14.47 21.96
N HIS A 108 5.99 -15.49 22.46
CA HIS A 108 5.88 -15.77 23.89
C HIS A 108 5.41 -14.54 24.68
N ARG A 109 4.46 -13.79 24.13
CA ARG A 109 3.87 -12.54 24.69
C ARG A 109 4.80 -11.33 24.65
N ALA A 110 5.91 -11.38 23.92
CA ALA A 110 6.74 -10.18 23.71
C ALA A 110 6.04 -9.14 22.83
N PHE A 111 5.20 -9.58 21.89
CA PHE A 111 4.24 -8.73 21.18
C PHE A 111 2.88 -8.83 21.89
N ASP A 112 2.31 -7.71 22.29
CA ASP A 112 0.98 -7.64 22.91
C ASP A 112 0.12 -6.58 22.19
N PRO A 113 -0.93 -7.00 21.45
CA PRO A 113 -1.79 -6.05 20.73
C PRO A 113 -2.68 -5.21 21.66
N THR A 114 -2.75 -5.51 22.96
CA THR A 114 -3.59 -4.81 23.92
C THR A 114 -2.91 -3.62 24.60
N VAL A 115 -1.73 -3.18 24.11
CA VAL A 115 -0.93 -2.09 24.69
C VAL A 115 -1.52 -0.69 24.50
N TYR A 116 -2.64 -0.53 23.80
CA TYR A 116 -3.21 0.79 23.50
C TYR A 116 -3.37 1.71 24.71
N PRO A 117 -3.84 1.26 25.90
CA PRO A 117 -3.90 2.10 27.09
C PRO A 117 -2.53 2.64 27.54
N LEU A 118 -1.47 1.85 27.36
CA LEU A 118 -0.09 2.28 27.64
C LEU A 118 0.40 3.30 26.61
N VAL A 119 0.08 3.07 25.32
CA VAL A 119 0.40 4.02 24.24
C VAL A 119 -0.21 5.39 24.54
N GLN A 120 -1.46 5.44 24.99
CA GLN A 120 -2.14 6.67 25.40
C GLN A 120 -1.47 7.30 26.62
N LEU A 121 -1.14 6.53 27.65
CA LEU A 121 -0.49 7.01 28.86
C LEU A 121 0.87 7.67 28.58
N TRP A 122 1.63 7.12 27.62
CA TRP A 122 2.93 7.65 27.22
C TRP A 122 2.84 8.79 26.17
N GLY A 123 1.63 9.21 25.79
CA GLY A 123 1.41 10.33 24.87
C GLY A 123 1.69 10.03 23.39
N PHE A 124 1.81 8.75 23.02
CA PHE A 124 2.01 8.36 21.60
C PHE A 124 0.71 8.32 20.78
N GLY A 125 -0.45 8.50 21.41
CA GLY A 125 -1.74 8.61 20.74
C GLY A 125 -2.12 10.06 20.53
N GLY A 126 -2.04 10.57 19.35
CA GLY A 126 -2.60 11.80 18.71
C GLY A 126 -2.96 13.06 19.49
N GLN A 127 -2.96 13.08 20.80
CA GLN A 127 -3.12 14.26 21.64
C GLN A 127 -2.18 14.18 22.83
N MET A 128 -1.03 14.82 22.71
CA MET A 128 -0.23 15.17 23.89
C MET A 128 -0.96 16.31 24.63
N SER A 129 -1.76 15.98 25.62
CA SER A 129 -2.14 16.93 26.66
C SER A 129 -1.08 16.86 27.74
N ILE A 130 -0.16 17.80 27.72
CA ILE A 130 0.71 18.13 28.87
C ILE A 130 -0.10 18.94 29.86
#